data_a4ad5c00f44d53b99f681da983fed893
#
_entry.id   a4ad5c00f44d53b99f681da983fed893
#
_cell.length_a   1.000
_cell.length_b   1.000
_cell.length_c   1.000
_cell.angle_alpha   90.00
_cell.angle_beta   90.00
_cell.angle_gamma   90.00
#
_symmetry.space_group_name_H-M   'P 1'
#
loop_
_entity.id
_entity.type
_entity.pdbx_description
1 polymer ?
#
loop_
_entity_poly.entity_id
_entity_poly.type
_entity_poly.pdbx_seq_one_letter_code
_entity_poly.pdbx_strand_id
1 'polypeptide(L)'
;MYSHCIRRQNNLPKLERLYVLRKGLGTVAERKLNMKTNTKKIAGVGLLTAVVVVLQLLGSFIHFGPFSISLVLIPIVVGASLYGVLSGAWLGLAFGITVLISGNAAAFLAVNPGGTVVTVLLKGALAGLLAGAVYKAIEKKNKVVATIIAAIICPVVNTGIFLIGCRLFFFDTIKTWAAGTNVFVYMITGLVGFNFLFELGLNIILSPTIIKLTKLGRKEK
;
A
#
# COMPACT_ATOMS: atom_id res chain seq x y z
N MET A 1 18.89 37.29 23.84
CA MET A 1 19.06 35.90 24.30
C MET A 1 20.20 35.16 23.56
N TYR A 2 20.49 35.44 22.29
CA TYR A 2 21.59 34.82 21.50
C TYR A 2 23.00 35.22 21.96
N SER A 3 23.22 36.44 22.40
CA SER A 3 24.56 36.94 22.81
C SER A 3 25.08 36.35 24.13
N HIS A 4 24.20 35.92 25.03
CA HIS A 4 24.57 35.28 26.30
C HIS A 4 25.07 33.82 26.09
N CYS A 5 24.57 33.11 25.07
CA CYS A 5 24.98 31.73 24.78
C CYS A 5 26.39 31.66 24.19
N ILE A 6 26.72 32.63 23.30
CA ILE A 6 28.06 32.71 22.65
C ILE A 6 29.16 33.07 23.66
N ARG A 7 28.86 33.95 24.63
CA ARG A 7 29.84 34.34 25.67
C ARG A 7 30.19 33.20 26.62
N ARG A 8 29.27 32.27 26.90
CA ARG A 8 29.49 31.11 27.78
C ARG A 8 30.36 30.04 27.09
N GLN A 9 30.34 29.94 25.78
CA GLN A 9 31.13 28.96 25.01
C GLN A 9 32.61 29.40 24.91
N ASN A 10 32.91 30.70 25.02
CA ASN A 10 34.30 31.21 24.93
C ASN A 10 35.14 30.90 26.17
N ASN A 11 34.53 30.56 27.29
CA ASN A 11 35.26 30.27 28.55
C ASN A 11 35.44 28.78 28.85
N LEU A 12 35.02 27.88 27.92
CA LEU A 12 35.23 26.45 28.08
C LEU A 12 36.63 26.03 27.72
N PRO A 13 37.29 25.07 28.39
CA PRO A 13 38.58 24.53 28.02
C PRO A 13 38.49 23.93 26.59
N LYS A 14 39.62 24.03 25.85
CA LYS A 14 39.71 23.70 24.43
C LYS A 14 39.13 22.33 24.06
N LEU A 15 39.26 21.35 24.93
CA LEU A 15 38.72 19.99 24.77
C LEU A 15 37.16 19.96 24.86
N GLU A 16 36.59 20.69 25.80
CA GLU A 16 35.12 20.76 25.92
C GLU A 16 34.48 21.51 24.74
N ARG A 17 35.12 22.56 24.23
CA ARG A 17 34.68 23.24 22.99
C ARG A 17 34.66 22.27 21.79
N LEU A 18 35.73 21.49 21.62
CA LEU A 18 35.77 20.50 20.55
C LEU A 18 34.70 19.42 20.68
N TYR A 19 34.42 18.99 21.91
CA TYR A 19 33.35 18.01 22.18
C TYR A 19 31.96 18.56 21.87
N VAL A 20 31.65 19.79 22.28
CA VAL A 20 30.36 20.45 22.03
C VAL A 20 30.18 20.73 20.52
N LEU A 21 31.22 21.18 19.82
CA LEU A 21 31.20 21.39 18.37
C LEU A 21 30.99 20.07 17.61
N ARG A 22 31.71 19.00 18.01
CA ARG A 22 31.57 17.67 17.40
C ARG A 22 30.15 17.11 17.59
N LYS A 23 29.58 17.28 18.78
CA LYS A 23 28.20 16.87 19.09
C LYS A 23 27.19 17.69 18.30
N GLY A 24 27.39 19.03 18.20
CA GLY A 24 26.54 19.92 17.41
C GLY A 24 26.58 19.64 15.92
N LEU A 25 27.79 19.41 15.36
CA LEU A 25 27.97 19.02 13.95
C LEU A 25 27.34 17.64 13.66
N GLY A 26 27.46 16.67 14.58
CA GLY A 26 26.83 15.37 14.46
C GLY A 26 25.30 15.49 14.36
N THR A 27 24.67 16.25 15.27
CA THR A 27 23.21 16.43 15.26
C THR A 27 22.70 17.16 14.01
N VAL A 28 23.45 18.14 13.49
CA VAL A 28 23.08 18.86 12.26
C VAL A 28 23.23 17.94 11.03
N ALA A 29 24.30 17.15 10.97
CA ALA A 29 24.51 16.17 9.90
C ALA A 29 23.42 15.09 9.91
N GLU A 30 23.08 14.55 11.08
CA GLU A 30 21.98 13.58 11.22
C GLU A 30 20.63 14.16 10.82
N ARG A 31 20.33 15.42 11.18
CA ARG A 31 19.10 16.11 10.73
C ARG A 31 19.05 16.26 9.21
N LYS A 32 20.14 16.66 8.57
CA LYS A 32 20.22 16.78 7.11
C LYS A 32 20.04 15.43 6.42
N LEU A 33 20.65 14.36 6.95
CA LEU A 33 20.49 13.00 6.44
C LEU A 33 19.05 12.52 6.56
N ASN A 34 18.42 12.71 7.74
CA ASN A 34 17.03 12.34 7.97
C ASN A 34 16.06 13.11 7.06
N MET A 35 16.26 14.43 6.88
CA MET A 35 15.45 15.22 5.96
C MET A 35 15.57 14.73 4.52
N LYS A 36 16.79 14.44 4.04
CA LYS A 36 17.03 13.94 2.68
C LYS A 36 16.40 12.58 2.44
N THR A 37 16.45 11.69 3.45
CA THR A 37 15.82 10.36 3.39
C THR A 37 14.30 10.46 3.38
N ASN A 38 13.72 11.34 4.18
CA ASN A 38 12.28 11.56 4.22
C ASN A 38 11.75 12.16 2.90
N THR A 39 12.46 13.11 2.31
CA THR A 39 12.09 13.71 1.02
C THR A 39 12.08 12.68 -0.10
N LYS A 40 13.12 11.82 -0.19
CA LYS A 40 13.16 10.72 -1.16
C LYS A 40 12.00 9.74 -0.97
N LYS A 41 11.65 9.42 0.29
CA LYS A 41 10.52 8.55 0.62
C LYS A 41 9.21 9.17 0.16
N ILE A 42 8.97 10.45 0.46
CA ILE A 42 7.73 11.16 0.08
C ILE A 42 7.61 11.22 -1.45
N ALA A 43 8.68 11.59 -2.16
CA ALA A 43 8.70 11.64 -3.61
C ALA A 43 8.41 10.26 -4.24
N GLY A 44 9.04 9.20 -3.72
CA GLY A 44 8.82 7.83 -4.21
C GLY A 44 7.41 7.31 -3.94
N VAL A 45 6.85 7.57 -2.76
CA VAL A 45 5.45 7.21 -2.44
C VAL A 45 4.49 8.01 -3.30
N GLY A 46 4.75 9.31 -3.53
CA GLY A 46 3.95 10.16 -4.42
C GLY A 46 3.93 9.64 -5.87
N LEU A 47 5.10 9.26 -6.40
CA LEU A 47 5.19 8.66 -7.73
C LEU A 47 4.40 7.34 -7.81
N LEU A 48 4.55 6.45 -6.83
CA LEU A 48 3.78 5.21 -6.80
C LEU A 48 2.28 5.45 -6.63
N THR A 49 1.87 6.50 -5.89
CA THR A 49 0.47 6.89 -5.79
C THR A 49 -0.09 7.28 -7.16
N ALA A 50 0.65 8.07 -7.94
CA ALA A 50 0.25 8.41 -9.31
C ALA A 50 0.13 7.15 -10.20
N VAL A 51 1.08 6.22 -10.10
CA VAL A 51 1.02 4.93 -10.83
C VAL A 51 -0.21 4.12 -10.42
N VAL A 52 -0.53 4.05 -9.12
CA VAL A 52 -1.72 3.37 -8.59
C VAL A 52 -3.00 3.97 -9.20
N VAL A 53 -3.11 5.31 -9.21
CA VAL A 53 -4.28 6.01 -9.75
C VAL A 53 -4.42 5.73 -11.26
N VAL A 54 -3.34 5.89 -12.02
CA VAL A 54 -3.36 5.68 -13.47
C VAL A 54 -3.70 4.23 -13.81
N LEU A 55 -3.06 3.25 -13.17
CA LEU A 55 -3.33 1.84 -13.43
C LEU A 55 -4.78 1.45 -13.04
N GLN A 56 -5.34 2.04 -11.98
CA GLN A 56 -6.73 1.79 -11.60
C GLN A 56 -7.70 2.38 -12.63
N LEU A 57 -7.45 3.60 -13.09
CA LEU A 57 -8.28 4.22 -14.13
C LEU A 57 -8.19 3.44 -15.45
N LEU A 58 -7.00 3.03 -15.87
CA LEU A 58 -6.83 2.19 -17.06
C LEU A 58 -7.49 0.82 -16.89
N GLY A 59 -7.33 0.19 -15.74
CA GLY A 59 -7.96 -1.10 -15.41
C GLY A 59 -9.48 -1.02 -15.39
N SER A 60 -10.06 0.16 -15.10
CA SER A 60 -11.50 0.35 -15.12
C SER A 60 -12.14 0.29 -16.51
N PHE A 61 -11.36 0.35 -17.58
CA PHE A 61 -11.85 0.11 -18.95
C PHE A 61 -11.88 -1.38 -19.33
N ILE A 62 -11.16 -2.23 -18.60
CA ILE A 62 -11.08 -3.66 -18.87
C ILE A 62 -11.99 -4.39 -17.89
N HIS A 63 -13.19 -4.76 -18.33
CA HIS A 63 -14.18 -5.45 -17.52
C HIS A 63 -14.25 -6.94 -17.88
N PHE A 64 -14.19 -7.79 -16.86
CA PHE A 64 -14.59 -9.20 -16.94
C PHE A 64 -15.81 -9.41 -16.02
N GLY A 65 -17.00 -9.37 -16.61
CA GLY A 65 -18.24 -9.37 -15.86
C GLY A 65 -18.46 -8.05 -15.08
N PRO A 66 -18.95 -8.09 -13.84
CA PRO A 66 -19.24 -6.90 -13.03
C PRO A 66 -17.98 -6.22 -12.42
N PHE A 67 -16.77 -6.75 -12.68
CA PHE A 67 -15.53 -6.27 -12.09
C PHE A 67 -14.45 -5.98 -13.13
N SER A 68 -13.57 -5.02 -12.79
CA SER A 68 -12.40 -4.66 -13.57
C SER A 68 -11.14 -5.34 -13.01
N ILE A 69 -10.18 -5.62 -13.88
CA ILE A 69 -8.89 -6.18 -13.49
C ILE A 69 -8.06 -5.12 -12.77
N SER A 70 -7.56 -5.42 -11.59
CA SER A 70 -6.68 -4.53 -10.83
C SER A 70 -5.22 -4.95 -10.93
N LEU A 71 -4.46 -4.30 -11.84
CA LEU A 71 -2.99 -4.38 -11.89
C LEU A 71 -2.32 -3.58 -10.76
N VAL A 72 -3.12 -2.91 -9.96
CA VAL A 72 -2.71 -1.92 -8.96
C VAL A 72 -2.04 -2.54 -7.72
N LEU A 73 -2.33 -3.83 -7.45
CA LEU A 73 -1.76 -4.50 -6.27
C LEU A 73 -0.22 -4.63 -6.36
N ILE A 74 0.34 -4.65 -7.57
CA ILE A 74 1.79 -4.71 -7.80
C ILE A 74 2.50 -3.47 -7.25
N PRO A 75 2.18 -2.22 -7.66
CA PRO A 75 2.82 -1.04 -7.09
C PRO A 75 2.55 -0.85 -5.60
N ILE A 76 1.44 -1.37 -5.06
CA ILE A 76 1.16 -1.38 -3.62
C ILE A 76 2.20 -2.25 -2.90
N VAL A 77 2.46 -3.48 -3.38
CA VAL A 77 3.49 -4.38 -2.81
C VAL A 77 4.89 -3.79 -2.95
N VAL A 78 5.23 -3.19 -4.09
CA VAL A 78 6.51 -2.50 -4.30
C VAL A 78 6.68 -1.37 -3.30
N GLY A 79 5.69 -0.52 -3.14
CA GLY A 79 5.71 0.61 -2.22
C GLY A 79 5.80 0.18 -0.75
N ALA A 80 5.06 -0.86 -0.37
CA ALA A 80 5.12 -1.46 0.96
C ALA A 80 6.53 -2.03 1.27
N SER A 81 7.15 -2.70 0.27
CA SER A 81 8.48 -3.29 0.38
C SER A 81 9.61 -2.26 0.44
N LEU A 82 9.48 -1.15 -0.31
CA LEU A 82 10.50 -0.10 -0.39
C LEU A 82 10.40 0.93 0.74
N TYR A 83 9.19 1.40 1.02
CA TYR A 83 8.94 2.56 1.87
C TYR A 83 8.30 2.19 3.21
N GLY A 84 7.95 0.91 3.39
CA GLY A 84 7.45 0.34 4.65
C GLY A 84 5.93 0.22 4.73
N VAL A 85 5.48 -0.37 5.83
CA VAL A 85 4.08 -0.79 6.08
C VAL A 85 3.07 0.34 5.89
N LEU A 86 3.34 1.53 6.47
CA LEU A 86 2.43 2.68 6.36
C LEU A 86 2.32 3.21 4.92
N SER A 87 3.40 3.12 4.14
CA SER A 87 3.37 3.50 2.73
C SER A 87 2.51 2.53 1.91
N GLY A 88 2.55 1.23 2.25
CA GLY A 88 1.65 0.23 1.67
C GLY A 88 0.18 0.53 1.99
N ALA A 89 -0.13 0.84 3.25
CA ALA A 89 -1.49 1.22 3.67
C ALA A 89 -1.99 2.48 2.94
N TRP A 90 -1.13 3.50 2.79
CA TRP A 90 -1.45 4.71 2.04
C TRP A 90 -1.76 4.42 0.56
N LEU A 91 -0.91 3.62 -0.11
CA LEU A 91 -1.12 3.26 -1.51
C LEU A 91 -2.40 2.43 -1.69
N GLY A 92 -2.69 1.53 -0.76
CA GLY A 92 -3.94 0.79 -0.73
C GLY A 92 -5.17 1.67 -0.48
N LEU A 93 -5.04 2.70 0.36
CA LEU A 93 -6.09 3.71 0.56
C LEU A 93 -6.32 4.52 -0.73
N ALA A 94 -5.26 4.99 -1.38
CA ALA A 94 -5.32 5.70 -2.66
C ALA A 94 -6.00 4.85 -3.74
N PHE A 95 -5.69 3.55 -3.79
CA PHE A 95 -6.39 2.58 -4.62
C PHE A 95 -7.89 2.55 -4.33
N GLY A 96 -8.29 2.42 -3.04
CA GLY A 96 -9.70 2.42 -2.64
C GLY A 96 -10.44 3.70 -3.04
N ILE A 97 -9.84 4.87 -2.83
CA ILE A 97 -10.40 6.15 -3.27
C ILE A 97 -10.59 6.18 -4.79
N THR A 98 -9.60 5.71 -5.54
CA THR A 98 -9.69 5.68 -7.01
C THR A 98 -10.77 4.71 -7.50
N VAL A 99 -10.98 3.57 -6.84
CA VAL A 99 -12.08 2.63 -7.14
C VAL A 99 -13.45 3.31 -6.98
N LEU A 100 -13.62 4.13 -5.93
CA LEU A 100 -14.87 4.87 -5.70
C LEU A 100 -15.13 5.92 -6.80
N ILE A 101 -14.08 6.61 -7.25
CA ILE A 101 -14.17 7.66 -8.27
C ILE A 101 -14.32 7.07 -9.68
N SER A 102 -13.69 5.92 -9.97
CA SER A 102 -13.69 5.30 -11.31
C SER A 102 -15.02 4.63 -11.70
N GLY A 103 -16.03 4.61 -10.80
CA GLY A 103 -17.31 3.99 -11.05
C GLY A 103 -17.35 2.47 -10.87
N ASN A 104 -16.22 1.82 -10.61
CA ASN A 104 -16.16 0.35 -10.41
C ASN A 104 -16.98 -0.15 -9.22
N ALA A 105 -17.33 0.73 -8.29
CA ALA A 105 -18.16 0.41 -7.15
C ALA A 105 -19.62 0.86 -7.32
N ALA A 106 -20.03 1.36 -8.50
CA ALA A 106 -21.33 2.00 -8.73
C ALA A 106 -22.51 1.10 -8.34
N ALA A 107 -22.49 -0.19 -8.69
CA ALA A 107 -23.55 -1.13 -8.35
C ALA A 107 -23.75 -1.28 -6.82
N PHE A 108 -22.67 -1.27 -6.06
CA PHE A 108 -22.69 -1.34 -4.60
C PHE A 108 -23.05 0.00 -3.96
N LEU A 109 -22.56 1.12 -4.54
CA LEU A 109 -22.92 2.46 -4.10
C LEU A 109 -24.41 2.75 -4.23
N ALA A 110 -25.06 2.24 -5.27
CA ALA A 110 -26.51 2.37 -5.46
C ALA A 110 -27.33 1.67 -4.38
N VAL A 111 -26.79 0.60 -3.78
CA VAL A 111 -27.47 -0.20 -2.75
C VAL A 111 -27.22 0.35 -1.35
N ASN A 112 -25.95 0.51 -0.99
CA ASN A 112 -25.53 0.99 0.33
C ASN A 112 -24.23 1.81 0.21
N PRO A 113 -24.34 3.15 0.06
CA PRO A 113 -23.17 4.02 -0.10
C PRO A 113 -22.17 3.91 1.06
N GLY A 114 -22.66 3.93 2.32
CA GLY A 114 -21.82 3.85 3.51
C GLY A 114 -21.05 2.54 3.61
N GLY A 115 -21.73 1.41 3.44
CA GLY A 115 -21.14 0.08 3.44
C GLY A 115 -20.10 -0.08 2.32
N THR A 116 -20.38 0.48 1.14
CA THR A 116 -19.44 0.46 0.01
C THR A 116 -18.16 1.23 0.30
N VAL A 117 -18.28 2.48 0.76
CA VAL A 117 -17.13 3.33 1.06
C VAL A 117 -16.23 2.67 2.11
N VAL A 118 -16.83 2.20 3.22
CA VAL A 118 -16.08 1.51 4.29
C VAL A 118 -15.39 0.26 3.75
N THR A 119 -16.09 -0.61 3.03
CA THR A 119 -15.54 -1.85 2.48
C THR A 119 -14.41 -1.59 1.51
N VAL A 120 -14.57 -0.64 0.57
CA VAL A 120 -13.59 -0.36 -0.48
C VAL A 120 -12.33 0.29 0.10
N LEU A 121 -12.46 1.21 1.05
CA LEU A 121 -11.30 1.84 1.69
C LEU A 121 -10.56 0.84 2.60
N LEU A 122 -11.28 0.06 3.38
CA LEU A 122 -10.67 -0.93 4.28
C LEU A 122 -9.97 -2.04 3.50
N LYS A 123 -10.59 -2.60 2.43
CA LYS A 123 -9.95 -3.67 1.66
C LYS A 123 -8.62 -3.23 1.07
N GLY A 124 -8.55 -2.01 0.51
CA GLY A 124 -7.33 -1.46 -0.07
C GLY A 124 -6.27 -1.17 1.00
N ALA A 125 -6.64 -0.41 2.04
CA ALA A 125 -5.73 -0.02 3.11
C ALA A 125 -5.13 -1.24 3.84
N LEU A 126 -5.97 -2.22 4.21
CA LEU A 126 -5.54 -3.42 4.92
C LEU A 126 -4.72 -4.37 4.02
N ALA A 127 -5.05 -4.46 2.72
CA ALA A 127 -4.25 -5.24 1.78
C ALA A 127 -2.81 -4.72 1.72
N GLY A 128 -2.63 -3.40 1.55
CA GLY A 128 -1.30 -2.79 1.52
C GLY A 128 -0.58 -2.84 2.88
N LEU A 129 -1.31 -2.66 3.98
CA LEU A 129 -0.77 -2.74 5.34
C LEU A 129 -0.26 -4.14 5.66
N LEU A 130 -1.08 -5.18 5.44
CA LEU A 130 -0.73 -6.56 5.75
C LEU A 130 0.35 -7.10 4.82
N ALA A 131 0.33 -6.75 3.53
CA ALA A 131 1.41 -7.08 2.60
C ALA A 131 2.74 -6.50 3.07
N GLY A 132 2.75 -5.23 3.52
CA GLY A 132 3.93 -4.57 4.07
C GLY A 132 4.40 -5.16 5.40
N ALA A 133 3.47 -5.52 6.29
CA ALA A 133 3.78 -6.15 7.58
C ALA A 133 4.43 -7.52 7.39
N VAL A 134 3.85 -8.35 6.53
CA VAL A 134 4.38 -9.69 6.18
C VAL A 134 5.75 -9.57 5.51
N TYR A 135 5.90 -8.63 4.56
CA TYR A 135 7.20 -8.34 3.97
C TYR A 135 8.26 -8.02 5.03
N LYS A 136 7.95 -7.08 5.93
CA LYS A 136 8.86 -6.66 7.00
C LYS A 136 9.23 -7.78 7.96
N ALA A 137 8.31 -8.68 8.24
CA ALA A 137 8.54 -9.84 9.12
C ALA A 137 9.54 -10.85 8.52
N ILE A 138 9.49 -11.03 7.19
CA ILE A 138 10.25 -12.09 6.50
C ILE A 138 11.55 -11.54 5.87
N GLU A 139 11.63 -10.24 5.53
CA GLU A 139 12.74 -9.64 4.76
C GLU A 139 14.13 -9.86 5.37
N LYS A 140 14.19 -10.02 6.70
CA LYS A 140 15.47 -10.29 7.41
C LYS A 140 16.03 -11.66 7.08
N LYS A 141 15.18 -12.66 6.80
CA LYS A 141 15.59 -14.02 6.45
C LYS A 141 15.84 -14.13 4.94
N ASN A 142 14.87 -13.74 4.13
CA ASN A 142 14.98 -13.82 2.67
C ASN A 142 14.07 -12.78 2.00
N LYS A 143 14.68 -11.80 1.32
CA LYS A 143 13.96 -10.71 0.63
C LYS A 143 13.12 -11.20 -0.56
N VAL A 144 13.56 -12.26 -1.23
CA VAL A 144 12.84 -12.84 -2.38
C VAL A 144 11.56 -13.50 -1.89
N VAL A 145 11.67 -14.36 -0.87
CA VAL A 145 10.52 -15.03 -0.26
C VAL A 145 9.56 -14.00 0.33
N ALA A 146 10.07 -12.98 1.02
CA ALA A 146 9.26 -11.89 1.57
C ALA A 146 8.42 -11.19 0.50
N THR A 147 9.01 -10.92 -0.68
CA THR A 147 8.30 -10.28 -1.79
C THR A 147 7.22 -11.17 -2.36
N ILE A 148 7.51 -12.46 -2.58
CA ILE A 148 6.54 -13.42 -3.13
C ILE A 148 5.34 -13.57 -2.17
N ILE A 149 5.60 -13.76 -0.89
CA ILE A 149 4.53 -13.92 0.11
C ILE A 149 3.71 -12.62 0.22
N ALA A 150 4.33 -11.46 0.23
CA ALA A 150 3.62 -10.18 0.23
C ALA A 150 2.74 -9.99 -1.04
N ALA A 151 3.23 -10.43 -2.20
CA ALA A 151 2.50 -10.38 -3.47
C ALA A 151 1.27 -11.31 -3.48
N ILE A 152 1.31 -12.41 -2.73
CA ILE A 152 0.17 -13.33 -2.55
C ILE A 152 -0.81 -12.79 -1.50
N ILE A 153 -0.30 -12.31 -0.37
CA ILE A 153 -1.13 -11.80 0.74
C ILE A 153 -1.94 -10.57 0.31
N CYS A 154 -1.38 -9.70 -0.52
CA CYS A 154 -2.06 -8.48 -0.96
C CYS A 154 -3.42 -8.76 -1.63
N PRO A 155 -3.54 -9.56 -2.71
CA PRO A 155 -4.82 -9.89 -3.31
C PRO A 155 -5.73 -10.74 -2.40
N VAL A 156 -5.16 -11.65 -1.61
CA VAL A 156 -5.95 -12.47 -0.66
C VAL A 156 -6.66 -11.59 0.37
N VAL A 157 -5.97 -10.62 0.95
CA VAL A 157 -6.55 -9.69 1.91
C VAL A 157 -7.55 -8.75 1.24
N ASN A 158 -7.20 -8.20 0.06
CA ASN A 158 -8.11 -7.32 -0.69
C ASN A 158 -9.45 -8.01 -0.97
N THR A 159 -9.41 -9.23 -1.47
CA THR A 159 -10.60 -10.03 -1.79
C THR A 159 -11.32 -10.53 -0.54
N GLY A 160 -10.58 -10.97 0.48
CA GLY A 160 -11.16 -11.45 1.73
C GLY A 160 -11.98 -10.38 2.43
N ILE A 161 -11.45 -9.15 2.55
CA ILE A 161 -12.18 -8.02 3.14
C ILE A 161 -13.37 -7.61 2.28
N PHE A 162 -13.25 -7.66 0.96
CA PHE A 162 -14.38 -7.44 0.07
C PHE A 162 -15.51 -8.45 0.32
N LEU A 163 -15.20 -9.74 0.43
CA LEU A 163 -16.20 -10.79 0.72
C LEU A 163 -16.85 -10.60 2.11
N ILE A 164 -16.06 -10.20 3.11
CA ILE A 164 -16.61 -9.85 4.44
C ILE A 164 -17.57 -8.67 4.33
N GLY A 165 -17.21 -7.61 3.62
CA GLY A 165 -18.08 -6.47 3.35
C GLY A 165 -19.36 -6.86 2.62
N CYS A 166 -19.26 -7.73 1.62
CA CYS A 166 -20.40 -8.30 0.91
C CYS A 166 -21.34 -9.04 1.86
N ARG A 167 -20.79 -9.84 2.77
CA ARG A 167 -21.58 -10.57 3.77
C ARG A 167 -22.28 -9.66 4.78
N LEU A 168 -21.61 -8.56 5.19
CA LEU A 168 -22.12 -7.67 6.23
C LEU A 168 -23.13 -6.64 5.70
N PHE A 169 -22.89 -6.06 4.53
CA PHE A 169 -23.63 -4.90 4.05
C PHE A 169 -24.51 -5.17 2.83
N PHE A 170 -24.28 -6.27 2.10
CA PHE A 170 -24.89 -6.51 0.78
C PHE A 170 -25.53 -7.90 0.65
N PHE A 171 -25.67 -8.64 1.74
CA PHE A 171 -26.10 -10.05 1.68
C PHE A 171 -27.43 -10.25 0.99
N ASP A 172 -28.45 -9.44 1.31
CA ASP A 172 -29.80 -9.56 0.73
C ASP A 172 -29.78 -9.21 -0.77
N THR A 173 -29.05 -8.19 -1.15
CA THR A 173 -28.88 -7.81 -2.55
C THR A 173 -28.16 -8.90 -3.35
N ILE A 174 -27.09 -9.47 -2.79
CA ILE A 174 -26.36 -10.56 -3.43
C ILE A 174 -27.24 -11.80 -3.55
N LYS A 175 -28.11 -12.07 -2.57
CA LYS A 175 -29.10 -13.13 -2.63
C LYS A 175 -30.07 -12.94 -3.82
N THR A 176 -30.50 -11.72 -4.08
CA THR A 176 -31.31 -11.39 -5.24
C THR A 176 -30.53 -11.60 -6.54
N TRP A 177 -29.27 -11.17 -6.61
CA TRP A 177 -28.42 -11.34 -7.80
C TRP A 177 -28.06 -12.80 -8.06
N ALA A 178 -28.00 -13.63 -7.03
CA ALA A 178 -27.74 -15.07 -7.15
C ALA A 178 -28.89 -15.85 -7.81
N ALA A 179 -30.10 -15.24 -7.95
CA ALA A 179 -31.21 -15.79 -8.72
C ALA A 179 -31.53 -17.27 -8.41
N GLY A 180 -31.52 -17.65 -7.12
CA GLY A 180 -31.81 -19.03 -6.68
C GLY A 180 -30.56 -19.92 -6.53
N THR A 181 -29.39 -19.48 -6.97
CA THR A 181 -28.11 -20.18 -6.70
C THR A 181 -27.70 -19.97 -5.24
N ASN A 182 -26.90 -20.88 -4.69
CA ASN A 182 -26.35 -20.67 -3.35
C ASN A 182 -25.54 -19.37 -3.29
N VAL A 183 -25.89 -18.48 -2.34
CA VAL A 183 -25.30 -17.14 -2.21
C VAL A 183 -23.79 -17.18 -2.04
N PHE A 184 -23.25 -18.13 -1.27
CA PHE A 184 -21.81 -18.27 -1.07
C PHE A 184 -21.09 -18.76 -2.34
N VAL A 185 -21.70 -19.68 -3.08
CA VAL A 185 -21.19 -20.11 -4.37
C VAL A 185 -21.16 -18.92 -5.33
N TYR A 186 -22.25 -18.14 -5.42
CA TYR A 186 -22.29 -16.95 -6.26
C TYR A 186 -21.25 -15.89 -5.84
N MET A 187 -21.06 -15.66 -4.54
CA MET A 187 -20.02 -14.75 -4.05
C MET A 187 -18.61 -15.17 -4.49
N ILE A 188 -18.31 -16.46 -4.42
CA ILE A 188 -16.98 -16.97 -4.77
C ILE A 188 -16.82 -17.06 -6.29
N THR A 189 -17.78 -17.58 -7.02
CA THR A 189 -17.65 -17.85 -8.46
C THR A 189 -18.09 -16.67 -9.33
N GLY A 190 -19.18 -16.01 -8.97
CA GLY A 190 -19.78 -14.92 -9.72
C GLY A 190 -19.16 -13.56 -9.43
N LEU A 191 -18.92 -13.24 -8.15
CA LEU A 191 -18.40 -11.93 -7.77
C LEU A 191 -16.86 -11.86 -7.77
N VAL A 192 -16.17 -12.91 -7.33
CA VAL A 192 -14.73 -12.89 -7.08
C VAL A 192 -13.96 -13.78 -8.05
N GLY A 193 -14.48 -14.94 -8.36
CA GLY A 193 -13.84 -16.09 -8.99
C GLY A 193 -12.70 -15.80 -9.96
N PHE A 194 -13.03 -15.42 -11.17
CA PHE A 194 -12.04 -15.25 -12.24
C PHE A 194 -11.11 -14.05 -11.99
N ASN A 195 -11.66 -12.97 -11.43
CA ASN A 195 -10.89 -11.75 -11.17
C ASN A 195 -9.80 -11.97 -10.11
N PHE A 196 -10.13 -12.67 -9.02
CA PHE A 196 -9.17 -13.00 -7.96
C PHE A 196 -8.06 -13.92 -8.47
N LEU A 197 -8.40 -14.96 -9.24
CA LEU A 197 -7.40 -15.87 -9.80
C LEU A 197 -6.46 -15.14 -10.76
N PHE A 198 -7.01 -14.23 -11.56
CA PHE A 198 -6.22 -13.42 -12.49
C PHE A 198 -5.29 -12.46 -11.74
N GLU A 199 -5.79 -11.72 -10.74
CA GLU A 199 -4.98 -10.83 -9.90
C GLU A 199 -3.88 -11.59 -9.16
N LEU A 200 -4.20 -12.74 -8.58
CA LEU A 200 -3.24 -13.59 -7.88
C LEU A 200 -2.18 -14.12 -8.85
N GLY A 201 -2.60 -14.65 -10.00
CA GLY A 201 -1.71 -15.14 -11.05
C GLY A 201 -0.75 -14.06 -11.55
N LEU A 202 -1.26 -12.86 -11.84
CA LEU A 202 -0.42 -11.72 -12.26
C LEU A 202 0.58 -11.31 -11.19
N ASN A 203 0.18 -11.25 -9.91
CA ASN A 203 1.08 -10.92 -8.81
C ASN A 203 2.20 -11.96 -8.66
N ILE A 204 1.91 -13.24 -8.86
CA ILE A 204 2.91 -14.32 -8.82
C ILE A 204 3.83 -14.23 -10.04
N ILE A 205 3.29 -14.11 -11.26
CA ILE A 205 4.08 -14.02 -12.51
C ILE A 205 4.97 -12.78 -12.50
N LEU A 206 4.50 -11.65 -11.96
CA LEU A 206 5.23 -10.39 -11.90
C LEU A 206 6.10 -10.26 -10.63
N SER A 207 6.08 -11.24 -9.73
CA SER A 207 6.96 -11.26 -8.54
C SER A 207 8.44 -11.06 -8.86
N PRO A 208 9.05 -11.64 -9.91
CA PRO A 208 10.43 -11.36 -10.28
C PRO A 208 10.67 -9.88 -10.60
N THR A 209 9.72 -9.22 -11.27
CA THR A 209 9.76 -7.79 -11.58
C THR A 209 9.67 -6.96 -10.30
N ILE A 210 8.78 -7.32 -9.38
CA ILE A 210 8.65 -6.67 -8.06
C ILE A 210 9.98 -6.79 -7.30
N ILE A 211 10.61 -7.97 -7.30
CA ILE A 211 11.91 -8.21 -6.66
C ILE A 211 12.98 -7.31 -7.28
N LYS A 212 13.01 -7.21 -8.62
CA LYS A 212 13.99 -6.39 -9.35
C LYS A 212 13.83 -4.89 -9.01
N LEU A 213 12.61 -4.38 -9.04
CA LEU A 213 12.27 -3.01 -8.66
C LEU A 213 12.63 -2.71 -7.20
N THR A 214 12.32 -3.62 -6.29
CA THR A 214 12.66 -3.48 -4.87
C THR A 214 14.17 -3.47 -4.64
N LYS A 215 14.95 -4.28 -5.39
CA LYS A 215 16.42 -4.27 -5.33
C LYS A 215 17.01 -2.97 -5.87
N LEU A 216 16.51 -2.46 -7.00
CA LEU A 216 16.98 -1.20 -7.60
C LEU A 216 16.67 0.00 -6.69
N GLY A 217 15.44 0.13 -6.21
CA GLY A 217 15.06 1.24 -5.33
C GLY A 217 15.77 1.24 -3.97
N ARG A 218 16.34 0.10 -3.55
CA ARG A 218 17.19 0.03 -2.34
C ARG A 218 18.65 0.41 -2.58
N LYS A 219 19.17 0.30 -3.82
CA LYS A 219 20.52 0.76 -4.15
C LYS A 219 20.63 2.29 -4.19
N GLU A 220 19.52 2.98 -4.41
CA GLU A 220 19.48 4.45 -4.45
C GLU A 220 19.23 5.10 -3.07
N LYS A 221 19.00 4.31 -2.03
CA LYS A 221 18.90 4.75 -0.63
C LYS A 221 20.25 4.72 0.08
#